data_46c43d657e2723166b637057969f4d7c
#
_entry.id   46c43d657e2723166b637057969f4d7c
#
_cell.length_a   1.000
_cell.length_b   1.000
_cell.length_c   1.000
_cell.angle_alpha   90.00
_cell.angle_beta   90.00
_cell.angle_gamma   90.00
#
_symmetry.space_group_name_H-M   'P 1'
#
loop_
_entity.id
_entity.type
_entity.pdbx_description
1 polymer ?
#
loop_
_entity_poly.entity_id
_entity_poly.type
_entity_poly.pdbx_seq_one_letter_code
_entity_poly.pdbx_strand_id
1 'polypeptide(L)'
;MVGHIISGHDVGRWVSARIGGMYHAEASASIGLERAGAIVAGVVYYNWNGVSAMAGIAAEDRLSRDFVREIFRYPFVVGKLAQIVVAISADNEKSRRFAAKMGFAEQARLPDATPGGDMIFMVLRRENCRFLGGRYG
;
A
#
# COMPACT_ATOMS: atom_id res chain seq x y z
N MET A 1 -9.33 19.07 6.94
CA MET A 1 -9.56 19.23 5.49
C MET A 1 -9.88 17.87 4.85
N VAL A 2 -10.92 17.85 4.04
CA VAL A 2 -11.28 16.65 3.28
C VAL A 2 -10.38 16.58 2.06
N GLY A 3 -9.79 15.42 1.81
CA GLY A 3 -8.96 15.21 0.64
C GLY A 3 -9.75 14.61 -0.51
N HIS A 4 -9.11 14.54 -1.65
CA HIS A 4 -9.65 13.89 -2.84
C HIS A 4 -8.82 12.64 -3.14
N ILE A 5 -9.52 11.55 -3.46
CA ILE A 5 -8.89 10.31 -3.86
C ILE A 5 -8.67 10.39 -5.37
N ILE A 6 -7.43 10.20 -5.78
CA ILE A 6 -7.03 10.29 -7.18
C ILE A 6 -6.29 9.02 -7.57
N SER A 7 -6.05 8.84 -8.87
CA SER A 7 -5.29 7.70 -9.38
C SER A 7 -4.48 8.15 -10.59
N GLY A 8 -3.60 7.28 -11.06
CA GLY A 8 -2.83 7.52 -12.26
C GLY A 8 -1.33 7.60 -12.04
N HIS A 9 -0.61 7.92 -13.12
CA HIS A 9 0.85 7.85 -13.13
C HIS A 9 1.52 8.87 -12.21
N ASP A 10 0.89 10.01 -11.96
CA ASP A 10 1.43 11.01 -11.05
C ASP A 10 1.52 10.46 -9.63
N VAL A 11 0.52 9.69 -9.20
CA VAL A 11 0.53 9.02 -7.90
C VAL A 11 1.65 7.99 -7.84
N GLY A 12 1.78 7.16 -8.89
CA GLY A 12 2.81 6.14 -8.97
C GLY A 12 4.21 6.73 -8.87
N ARG A 13 4.47 7.79 -9.60
CA ARG A 13 5.77 8.49 -9.54
C ARG A 13 6.02 9.10 -8.16
N TRP A 14 4.99 9.68 -7.55
CA TRP A 14 5.10 10.28 -6.22
C TRP A 14 5.46 9.23 -5.16
N VAL A 15 4.77 8.08 -5.18
CA VAL A 15 5.05 6.98 -4.24
C VAL A 15 6.45 6.43 -4.47
N SER A 16 6.81 6.13 -5.71
CA SER A 16 8.10 5.52 -6.05
C SER A 16 9.28 6.40 -5.65
N ALA A 17 9.15 7.70 -5.77
CA ALA A 17 10.19 8.64 -5.35
C ALA A 17 10.45 8.56 -3.84
N ARG A 18 9.44 8.22 -3.04
CA ARG A 18 9.53 8.19 -1.58
C ARG A 18 9.93 6.84 -1.02
N ILE A 19 9.54 5.75 -1.69
CA ILE A 19 9.90 4.41 -1.25
C ILE A 19 11.17 3.86 -1.90
N GLY A 20 11.75 4.63 -2.84
CA GLY A 20 13.01 4.24 -3.49
C GLY A 20 12.88 3.17 -4.54
N GLY A 21 11.67 2.89 -5.02
CA GLY A 21 11.44 1.90 -6.05
C GLY A 21 11.32 2.51 -7.45
N MET A 22 11.37 1.65 -8.45
CA MET A 22 11.10 2.05 -9.82
C MET A 22 9.60 1.93 -10.11
N TYR A 23 9.06 2.95 -10.74
CA TYR A 23 7.67 2.92 -11.15
C TYR A 23 7.57 2.41 -12.60
N HIS A 24 6.75 1.37 -12.76
CA HIS A 24 6.45 0.81 -14.07
C HIS A 24 4.98 1.05 -14.38
N ALA A 25 4.69 2.10 -15.14
CA ALA A 25 3.34 2.56 -15.41
C ALA A 25 2.44 1.47 -16.00
N GLU A 26 3.00 0.63 -16.87
CA GLU A 26 2.25 -0.40 -17.57
C GLU A 26 1.89 -1.60 -16.70
N ALA A 27 2.64 -1.81 -15.61
CA ALA A 27 2.47 -2.97 -14.74
C ALA A 27 1.94 -2.61 -13.36
N SER A 28 1.52 -1.36 -13.17
CA SER A 28 1.13 -0.85 -11.87
C SER A 28 -0.20 -0.13 -11.92
N ALA A 29 -0.90 -0.16 -10.77
CA ALA A 29 -2.07 0.69 -10.53
C ALA A 29 -1.78 1.55 -9.30
N SER A 30 -2.37 2.72 -9.20
CA SER A 30 -2.08 3.65 -8.11
C SER A 30 -3.35 4.33 -7.63
N ILE A 31 -3.43 4.54 -6.31
CA ILE A 31 -4.49 5.32 -5.68
C ILE A 31 -3.82 6.34 -4.77
N GLY A 32 -4.22 7.59 -4.87
CA GLY A 32 -3.64 8.66 -4.08
C GLY A 32 -4.66 9.49 -3.35
N LEU A 33 -4.18 10.22 -2.35
CA LEU A 33 -4.95 11.19 -1.60
C LEU A 33 -4.36 12.57 -1.86
N GLU A 34 -5.20 13.48 -2.34
CA GLU A 34 -4.81 14.84 -2.65
C GLU A 34 -5.52 15.80 -1.70
N ARG A 35 -4.76 16.73 -1.13
CA ARG A 35 -5.30 17.82 -0.31
C ARG A 35 -4.67 19.13 -0.77
N ALA A 36 -5.51 20.15 -0.94
CA ALA A 36 -5.07 21.49 -1.35
C ALA A 36 -4.22 21.46 -2.63
N GLY A 37 -4.56 20.58 -3.57
CA GLY A 37 -3.87 20.48 -4.85
C GLY A 37 -2.55 19.73 -4.84
N ALA A 38 -2.18 19.10 -3.72
CA ALA A 38 -0.93 18.35 -3.61
C ALA A 38 -1.20 16.92 -3.15
N ILE A 39 -0.43 15.96 -3.66
CA ILE A 39 -0.52 14.57 -3.23
C ILE A 39 0.12 14.47 -1.85
N VAL A 40 -0.59 13.89 -0.89
CA VAL A 40 -0.12 13.72 0.49
C VAL A 40 0.00 12.26 0.90
N ALA A 41 -0.54 11.35 0.12
CA ALA A 41 -0.40 9.91 0.36
C ALA A 41 -0.69 9.16 -0.93
N GLY A 42 -0.17 7.96 -1.05
CA GLY A 42 -0.44 7.13 -2.21
C GLY A 42 -0.03 5.69 -2.02
N VAL A 43 -0.66 4.82 -2.79
CA VAL A 43 -0.37 3.39 -2.85
C VAL A 43 -0.16 3.01 -4.30
N VAL A 44 0.90 2.25 -4.56
CA VAL A 44 1.15 1.62 -5.86
C VAL A 44 0.98 0.13 -5.70
N TYR A 45 0.19 -0.49 -6.58
CA TYR A 45 0.00 -1.94 -6.65
C TYR A 45 0.75 -2.46 -7.87
N TYR A 46 1.50 -3.53 -7.70
CA TYR A 46 2.29 -4.12 -8.78
C TYR A 46 2.38 -5.63 -8.62
N ASN A 47 2.95 -6.30 -9.61
CA ASN A 47 3.07 -7.76 -9.63
C ASN A 47 1.73 -8.48 -9.44
N TRP A 48 0.71 -8.01 -10.16
CA TRP A 48 -0.60 -8.66 -10.16
C TRP A 48 -0.51 -10.02 -10.83
N ASN A 49 -1.10 -11.03 -10.19
CA ASN A 49 -1.15 -12.37 -10.78
C ASN A 49 -2.56 -13.00 -10.72
N GLY A 50 -3.58 -12.20 -10.39
CA GLY A 50 -4.96 -12.65 -10.26
C GLY A 50 -5.32 -13.20 -8.89
N VAL A 51 -4.33 -13.49 -8.05
CA VAL A 51 -4.52 -14.01 -6.69
C VAL A 51 -3.95 -13.04 -5.66
N SER A 52 -2.80 -12.46 -5.95
CA SER A 52 -2.13 -11.51 -5.07
C SER A 52 -1.54 -10.35 -5.86
N ALA A 53 -1.18 -9.29 -5.13
CA ALA A 53 -0.40 -8.18 -5.66
C ALA A 53 0.52 -7.70 -4.56
N MET A 54 1.60 -7.04 -4.95
CA MET A 54 2.44 -6.31 -4.02
C MET A 54 1.97 -4.86 -3.95
N ALA A 55 2.24 -4.20 -2.84
CA ALA A 55 1.88 -2.79 -2.66
C ALA A 55 3.02 -2.04 -1.99
N GLY A 56 3.19 -0.79 -2.39
CA GLY A 56 4.04 0.17 -1.71
C GLY A 56 3.21 1.38 -1.34
N ILE A 57 3.38 1.87 -0.12
CA ILE A 57 2.63 3.02 0.37
C ILE A 57 3.58 4.09 0.88
N ALA A 58 3.25 5.35 0.63
CA ALA A 58 3.90 6.49 1.23
C ALA A 58 2.84 7.48 1.69
N ALA A 59 3.04 8.07 2.87
CA ALA A 59 2.11 9.04 3.42
C ALA A 59 2.88 10.14 4.15
N GLU A 60 2.51 11.39 3.87
CA GLU A 60 3.09 12.57 4.49
C GLU A 60 2.06 13.32 5.33
N ASP A 61 0.84 12.81 5.42
CA ASP A 61 -0.24 13.40 6.18
C ASP A 61 -1.19 12.29 6.64
N ARG A 62 -2.15 12.67 7.50
CA ARG A 62 -3.14 11.74 8.01
C ARG A 62 -4.00 11.17 6.88
N LEU A 63 -4.27 9.88 6.94
CA LEU A 63 -5.13 9.22 5.97
C LEU A 63 -6.60 9.40 6.36
N SER A 64 -7.44 9.71 5.37
CA SER A 64 -8.88 9.77 5.58
C SER A 64 -9.46 8.35 5.60
N ARG A 65 -10.63 8.21 6.23
CA ARG A 65 -11.35 6.93 6.23
C ARG A 65 -11.68 6.47 4.81
N ASP A 66 -12.10 7.39 3.97
CA ASP A 66 -12.44 7.06 2.58
C ASP A 66 -11.23 6.56 1.80
N PHE A 67 -10.07 7.16 2.03
CA PHE A 67 -8.84 6.71 1.37
C PHE A 67 -8.45 5.31 1.84
N VAL A 68 -8.49 5.05 3.15
CA VAL A 68 -8.19 3.72 3.71
C VAL A 68 -9.14 2.68 3.14
N ARG A 69 -10.43 2.99 3.08
CA ARG A 69 -11.41 2.08 2.49
C ARG A 69 -11.05 1.75 1.03
N GLU A 70 -10.74 2.77 0.24
CA GLU A 70 -10.49 2.59 -1.19
C GLU A 70 -9.21 1.82 -1.49
N ILE A 71 -8.15 2.03 -0.72
CA ILE A 71 -6.89 1.31 -0.96
C ILE A 71 -7.00 -0.19 -0.67
N PHE A 72 -7.98 -0.62 0.10
CA PHE A 72 -8.24 -2.04 0.33
C PHE A 72 -9.39 -2.56 -0.54
N ARG A 73 -10.39 -1.73 -0.80
CA ARG A 73 -11.51 -2.11 -1.67
C ARG A 73 -11.04 -2.42 -3.09
N TYR A 74 -10.15 -1.60 -3.62
CA TYR A 74 -9.67 -1.78 -4.99
C TYR A 74 -9.05 -3.16 -5.22
N PRO A 75 -8.03 -3.59 -4.45
CA PRO A 75 -7.47 -4.92 -4.69
C PRO A 75 -8.38 -6.08 -4.29
N PHE A 76 -9.12 -5.96 -3.20
CA PHE A 76 -9.88 -7.09 -2.67
C PHE A 76 -11.26 -7.24 -3.28
N VAL A 77 -11.96 -6.15 -3.56
CA VAL A 77 -13.32 -6.19 -4.10
C VAL A 77 -13.32 -6.08 -5.61
N VAL A 78 -12.66 -5.07 -6.15
CA VAL A 78 -12.59 -4.86 -7.60
C VAL A 78 -11.66 -5.88 -8.23
N GLY A 79 -10.47 -6.05 -7.69
CA GLY A 79 -9.47 -6.99 -8.20
C GLY A 79 -9.70 -8.43 -7.77
N LYS A 80 -10.54 -8.68 -6.79
CA LYS A 80 -10.89 -10.00 -6.25
C LYS A 80 -9.65 -10.79 -5.79
N LEU A 81 -8.63 -10.09 -5.31
CA LEU A 81 -7.41 -10.73 -4.84
C LEU A 81 -7.63 -11.42 -3.49
N ALA A 82 -6.85 -12.46 -3.22
CA ALA A 82 -6.87 -13.18 -1.96
C ALA A 82 -5.99 -12.53 -0.90
N GLN A 83 -4.94 -11.82 -1.34
CA GLN A 83 -3.99 -11.19 -0.41
C GLN A 83 -3.21 -10.05 -1.06
N ILE A 84 -2.67 -9.19 -0.20
CA ILE A 84 -1.74 -8.12 -0.58
C ILE A 84 -0.45 -8.36 0.19
N VAL A 85 0.69 -8.19 -0.48
CA VAL A 85 2.01 -8.36 0.11
C VAL A 85 2.75 -7.02 0.10
N VAL A 86 3.37 -6.68 1.22
CA VAL A 86 4.27 -5.52 1.30
C VAL A 86 5.66 -5.99 1.70
N ALA A 87 6.68 -5.41 1.09
CA ALA A 87 8.07 -5.72 1.39
C ALA A 87 8.71 -4.51 2.07
N ILE A 88 9.17 -4.68 3.29
CA ILE A 88 9.63 -3.57 4.13
C ILE A 88 11.01 -3.92 4.69
N SER A 89 11.95 -2.96 4.61
CA SER A 89 13.26 -3.14 5.26
C SER A 89 13.11 -3.21 6.78
N ALA A 90 13.86 -4.08 7.41
CA ALA A 90 13.78 -4.31 8.85
C ALA A 90 14.01 -3.04 9.67
N ASP A 91 14.84 -2.11 9.19
CA ASP A 91 15.11 -0.86 9.89
C ASP A 91 14.03 0.21 9.66
N ASN A 92 13.09 -0.03 8.76
CA ASN A 92 11.98 0.89 8.53
C ASN A 92 10.85 0.60 9.52
N GLU A 93 11.08 0.96 10.76
CA GLU A 93 10.15 0.67 11.85
C GLU A 93 8.81 1.35 11.67
N LYS A 94 8.79 2.56 11.14
CA LYS A 94 7.56 3.32 10.87
C LYS A 94 6.65 2.55 9.92
N SER A 95 7.18 2.05 8.81
CA SER A 95 6.40 1.28 7.85
C SER A 95 5.94 -0.05 8.40
N ARG A 96 6.79 -0.73 9.18
CA ARG A 96 6.41 -2.01 9.81
C ARG A 96 5.25 -1.82 10.79
N ARG A 97 5.30 -0.76 11.60
CA ARG A 97 4.22 -0.44 12.54
C ARG A 97 2.93 -0.08 11.80
N PHE A 98 3.05 0.69 10.73
CA PHE A 98 1.89 1.07 9.93
C PHE A 98 1.22 -0.17 9.32
N ALA A 99 1.99 -1.06 8.72
CA ALA A 99 1.46 -2.29 8.14
C ALA A 99 0.80 -3.18 9.19
N ALA A 100 1.46 -3.35 10.34
CA ALA A 100 0.89 -4.14 11.44
C ALA A 100 -0.44 -3.54 11.93
N LYS A 101 -0.52 -2.22 12.02
CA LYS A 101 -1.73 -1.53 12.43
C LYS A 101 -2.86 -1.72 11.43
N MET A 102 -2.55 -1.85 10.15
CA MET A 102 -3.54 -2.12 9.11
C MET A 102 -3.98 -3.58 9.08
N GLY A 103 -3.29 -4.46 9.81
CA GLY A 103 -3.64 -5.87 9.89
C GLY A 103 -2.70 -6.82 9.17
N PHE A 104 -1.63 -6.29 8.56
CA PHE A 104 -0.61 -7.13 7.93
C PHE A 104 0.17 -7.90 8.99
N ALA A 105 0.56 -9.13 8.66
CA ALA A 105 1.38 -9.96 9.53
C ALA A 105 2.64 -10.40 8.79
N GLU A 106 3.75 -10.50 9.53
CA GLU A 106 5.01 -10.98 8.94
C GLU A 106 4.86 -12.42 8.51
N GLN A 107 5.21 -12.72 7.25
CA GLN A 107 5.13 -14.06 6.67
C GLN A 107 6.48 -14.63 6.32
N ALA A 108 7.43 -13.79 5.94
CA ALA A 108 8.75 -14.23 5.52
C ALA A 108 9.75 -13.13 5.77
N ARG A 109 11.03 -13.55 5.92
CA ARG A 109 12.12 -12.61 6.12
C ARG A 109 13.31 -13.09 5.29
N LEU A 110 13.85 -12.19 4.49
CA LEU A 110 15.01 -12.47 3.66
C LEU A 110 16.23 -11.76 4.28
N PRO A 111 17.23 -12.52 4.79
CA PRO A 111 18.35 -11.91 5.46
C PRO A 111 19.19 -11.03 4.53
N ASP A 112 19.65 -9.91 5.06
CA ASP A 112 20.61 -9.01 4.41
C ASP A 112 20.19 -8.58 2.99
N ALA A 113 18.90 -8.41 2.79
CA ALA A 113 18.37 -8.13 1.46
C ALA A 113 18.14 -6.64 1.20
N THR A 114 18.38 -5.77 2.18
CA THR A 114 18.28 -4.32 2.04
C THR A 114 19.51 -3.63 2.61
N PRO A 115 19.80 -2.38 2.26
CA PRO A 115 20.88 -1.65 2.89
C PRO A 115 20.73 -1.51 4.40
N GLY A 116 19.50 -1.54 4.92
CA GLY A 116 19.20 -1.44 6.34
C GLY A 116 19.02 -2.78 7.05
N GLY A 117 19.28 -3.91 6.38
CA GLY A 117 19.18 -5.24 6.97
C GLY A 117 18.28 -6.18 6.20
N ASP A 118 17.46 -6.92 6.94
CA ASP A 118 16.58 -7.92 6.34
C ASP A 118 15.44 -7.28 5.57
N MET A 119 14.93 -7.98 4.57
CA MET A 119 13.68 -7.66 3.89
C MET A 119 12.56 -8.46 4.56
N ILE A 120 11.55 -7.77 5.07
CA ILE A 120 10.42 -8.39 5.74
C ILE A 120 9.22 -8.33 4.81
N PHE A 121 8.62 -9.50 4.55
CA PHE A 121 7.39 -9.61 3.76
C PHE A 121 6.22 -9.74 4.71
N MET A 122 5.32 -8.77 4.67
CA MET A 122 4.09 -8.77 5.47
C MET A 122 2.90 -8.95 4.55
N VAL A 123 1.91 -9.67 5.00
CA VAL A 123 0.77 -10.08 4.19
C VAL A 123 -0.54 -9.72 4.90
N LEU A 124 -1.49 -9.17 4.15
CA LEU A 124 -2.86 -9.01 4.60
C LEU A 124 -3.74 -9.85 3.70
N ARG A 125 -4.43 -10.84 4.28
CA ARG A 125 -5.38 -11.65 3.56
C ARG A 125 -6.74 -10.97 3.56
N ARG A 126 -7.50 -11.20 2.50
CA ARG A 126 -8.84 -10.63 2.33
C ARG A 126 -9.74 -10.87 3.54
N GLU A 127 -9.76 -12.11 4.05
CA GLU A 127 -10.62 -12.47 5.19
C GLU A 127 -10.23 -11.78 6.49
N ASN A 128 -9.02 -11.25 6.57
CA ASN A 128 -8.54 -10.55 7.75
C ASN A 128 -8.57 -9.02 7.62
N CYS A 129 -9.05 -8.52 6.49
CA CYS A 129 -9.12 -7.09 6.25
C CYS A 129 -10.38 -6.49 6.89
N ARG A 130 -10.20 -5.68 7.94
CA ARG A 130 -11.32 -5.07 8.65
C ARG A 130 -11.94 -3.87 7.94
N PHE A 131 -11.35 -3.46 6.81
CA PHE A 131 -11.78 -2.25 6.10
C PHE A 131 -12.79 -2.54 4.99
N LEU A 132 -13.21 -3.79 4.81
CA LEU A 132 -14.08 -4.19 3.72
C LEU A 132 -15.57 -4.22 4.07
N GLY A 133 -15.91 -4.08 5.36
CA GLY A 133 -17.29 -4.17 5.79
C GLY A 133 -17.58 -3.22 6.94
N GLY A 134 -18.81 -3.31 7.47
CA GLY A 134 -19.24 -2.48 8.57
C GLY A 134 -19.12 -1.00 8.25
N ARG A 135 -18.40 -0.27 9.11
CA ARG A 135 -18.25 1.18 8.98
C ARG A 135 -17.37 1.61 7.78
N TYR A 136 -16.65 0.67 7.17
CA TYR A 136 -15.79 0.94 6.01
C TYR A 136 -16.39 0.42 4.71
N GLY A 137 -17.33 -0.47 4.81
CA GLY A 137 -18.00 -1.11 3.67
C GLY A 137 -19.18 -0.28 3.11
#